data_8a4c9f3ab77be987f548ce682229d44a
#
_entry.id   8a4c9f3ab77be987f548ce682229d44a
#
_cell.length_a   1.000
_cell.length_b   1.000
_cell.length_c   1.000
_cell.angle_alpha   90.00
_cell.angle_beta   90.00
_cell.angle_gamma   90.00
#
_symmetry.space_group_name_H-M   'P 1'
#
loop_
_entity.id
_entity.type
_entity.pdbx_description
1 polymer ?
#
loop_
_entity_poly.entity_id
_entity_poly.type
_entity_poly.pdbx_seq_one_letter_code
_entity_poly.pdbx_strand_id
1 'polypeptide(L)'
;MTSFLNLTPNPALDIATSTEQVLPTHKLRCGTVQRYPGGGGINVARVLHRLGAAVEARALVGGPAGAQLQTLLQQEGVPCRMHPIAGDTRENMSVLEIRTGQEFRFVLPGPTVDSTQSQALQEALLPTAEPGAQPARWIIASGSLPPGM
;
A
#
# COMPACT_ATOMS: atom_id res chain seq x y z
N MET A 1 -4.09 -21.60 7.80
CA MET A 1 -3.80 -21.90 6.36
C MET A 1 -4.14 -20.66 5.55
N THR A 2 -3.16 -20.01 4.89
CA THR A 2 -3.41 -18.83 4.07
C THR A 2 -4.04 -19.24 2.75
N SER A 3 -5.27 -18.79 2.46
CA SER A 3 -5.95 -19.09 1.20
C SER A 3 -5.59 -18.09 0.10
N PHE A 4 -5.30 -16.83 0.50
CA PHE A 4 -4.99 -15.74 -0.41
C PHE A 4 -3.69 -15.05 0.00
N LEU A 5 -2.75 -14.97 -0.93
CA LEU A 5 -1.53 -14.17 -0.79
C LEU A 5 -1.64 -12.96 -1.71
N ASN A 6 -1.61 -11.77 -1.15
CA ASN A 6 -1.73 -10.53 -1.90
C ASN A 6 -0.37 -9.81 -1.95
N LEU A 7 0.09 -9.53 -3.16
CA LEU A 7 1.37 -8.88 -3.43
C LEU A 7 1.17 -7.44 -3.87
N THR A 8 1.88 -6.52 -3.23
CA THR A 8 1.86 -5.07 -3.57
C THR A 8 3.29 -4.56 -3.66
N PRO A 9 3.91 -4.61 -4.86
CA PRO A 9 5.30 -4.16 -5.02
C PRO A 9 5.50 -2.65 -4.79
N ASN A 10 4.49 -1.83 -5.06
CA ASN A 10 4.54 -0.38 -4.94
C ASN A 10 3.38 0.17 -4.10
N PRO A 11 3.36 -0.13 -2.80
CA PRO A 11 2.32 0.37 -1.90
C PRO A 11 2.42 1.88 -1.73
N ALA A 12 1.41 2.46 -1.10
CA ALA A 12 1.38 3.88 -0.76
C ALA A 12 0.77 4.08 0.63
N LEU A 13 1.22 5.10 1.33
CA LEU A 13 0.45 5.67 2.42
C LEU A 13 -0.52 6.69 1.81
N ASP A 14 -1.81 6.37 1.82
CA ASP A 14 -2.84 7.25 1.27
C ASP A 14 -3.28 8.27 2.34
N ILE A 15 -3.16 9.55 2.00
CA ILE A 15 -3.53 10.68 2.84
C ILE A 15 -4.80 11.30 2.27
N ALA A 16 -5.86 11.37 3.07
CA ALA A 16 -7.12 11.98 2.69
C ALA A 16 -7.43 13.18 3.58
N THR A 17 -7.89 14.27 2.97
CA THR A 17 -8.34 15.47 3.66
C THR A 17 -9.38 16.20 2.82
N SER A 18 -9.89 17.33 3.31
CA SER A 18 -10.82 18.18 2.58
C SER A 18 -10.43 19.66 2.70
N THR A 19 -10.87 20.47 1.76
CA THR A 19 -10.79 21.92 1.81
C THR A 19 -12.09 22.51 1.27
N GLU A 20 -12.41 23.75 1.64
CA GLU A 20 -13.63 24.41 1.16
C GLU A 20 -13.62 24.54 -0.36
N GLN A 21 -12.53 25.05 -0.92
CA GLN A 21 -12.36 25.22 -2.35
C GLN A 21 -10.90 25.07 -2.75
N VAL A 22 -10.63 24.46 -3.90
CA VAL A 22 -9.29 24.34 -4.49
C VAL A 22 -9.06 25.54 -5.42
N LEU A 23 -8.20 26.45 -4.99
CA LEU A 23 -7.86 27.68 -5.72
C LEU A 23 -6.37 27.71 -6.04
N PRO A 24 -5.97 27.99 -7.29
CA PRO A 24 -4.58 28.18 -7.65
C PRO A 24 -3.97 29.36 -6.90
N THR A 25 -2.67 29.32 -6.66
CA THR A 25 -1.87 30.40 -6.03
C THR A 25 -2.23 30.76 -4.59
N HIS A 26 -3.18 30.09 -3.97
CA HIS A 26 -3.57 30.30 -2.57
C HIS A 26 -3.04 29.19 -1.66
N LYS A 27 -2.80 29.53 -0.38
CA LYS A 27 -2.59 28.52 0.66
C LYS A 27 -3.94 27.94 1.05
N LEU A 28 -4.17 26.68 0.71
CA LEU A 28 -5.41 25.99 1.02
C LEU A 28 -5.31 25.39 2.43
N ARG A 29 -6.18 25.79 3.32
CA ARG A 29 -6.27 25.21 4.67
C ARG A 29 -7.17 24.00 4.61
N CYS A 30 -6.57 22.83 4.94
CA CYS A 30 -7.28 21.57 4.93
C CYS A 30 -7.85 21.23 6.31
N GLY A 31 -8.87 20.39 6.31
CA GLY A 31 -9.49 19.84 7.51
C GLY A 31 -8.68 18.69 8.12
N THR A 32 -9.36 17.83 8.86
CA THR A 32 -8.74 16.65 9.49
C THR A 32 -8.09 15.74 8.45
N VAL A 33 -6.87 15.30 8.77
CA VAL A 33 -6.11 14.37 7.93
C VAL A 33 -6.40 12.94 8.36
N GLN A 34 -6.76 12.11 7.41
CA GLN A 34 -6.89 10.65 7.58
C GLN A 34 -5.80 9.95 6.80
N ARG A 35 -5.31 8.81 7.30
CA ARG A 35 -4.29 8.00 6.65
C ARG A 35 -4.74 6.57 6.54
N TYR A 36 -4.48 5.97 5.37
CA TYR A 36 -4.88 4.60 5.06
C TYR A 36 -3.72 3.84 4.43
N PRO A 37 -3.60 2.53 4.71
CA PRO A 37 -2.68 1.69 3.96
C PRO A 37 -3.25 1.48 2.56
N GLY A 38 -2.48 1.86 1.54
CA GLY A 38 -2.90 1.84 0.13
C GLY A 38 -2.02 0.96 -0.74
N GLY A 39 -2.51 0.75 -1.95
CA GLY A 39 -1.96 -0.15 -2.96
C GLY A 39 -2.95 -1.25 -3.33
N GLY A 40 -2.96 -1.64 -4.60
CA GLY A 40 -3.99 -2.55 -5.14
C GLY A 40 -4.11 -3.85 -4.34
N GLY A 41 -3.00 -4.58 -4.16
CA GLY A 41 -3.01 -5.85 -3.41
C GLY A 41 -3.33 -5.66 -1.92
N ILE A 42 -2.87 -4.57 -1.30
CA ILE A 42 -3.23 -4.23 0.10
C ILE A 42 -4.73 -4.01 0.22
N ASN A 43 -5.33 -3.26 -0.70
CA ASN A 43 -6.78 -3.01 -0.67
C ASN A 43 -7.58 -4.31 -0.83
N VAL A 44 -7.15 -5.22 -1.71
CA VAL A 44 -7.75 -6.55 -1.85
C VAL A 44 -7.60 -7.35 -0.56
N ALA A 45 -6.42 -7.36 0.07
CA ALA A 45 -6.19 -8.07 1.32
C ALA A 45 -7.10 -7.56 2.46
N ARG A 46 -7.26 -6.25 2.58
CA ARG A 46 -8.16 -5.61 3.56
C ARG A 46 -9.62 -6.02 3.36
N VAL A 47 -10.08 -6.05 2.11
CA VAL A 47 -11.45 -6.49 1.79
C VAL A 47 -11.63 -7.98 2.10
N LEU A 48 -10.71 -8.84 1.64
CA LEU A 48 -10.77 -10.28 1.91
C LEU A 48 -10.74 -10.58 3.42
N HIS A 49 -9.91 -9.85 4.17
CA HIS A 49 -9.86 -9.99 5.64
C HIS A 49 -11.21 -9.64 6.28
N ARG A 50 -11.85 -8.55 5.88
CA ARG A 50 -13.18 -8.12 6.37
C ARG A 50 -14.28 -9.13 6.01
N LEU A 51 -14.10 -9.87 4.91
CA LEU A 51 -15.00 -10.94 4.50
C LEU A 51 -14.72 -12.28 5.23
N GLY A 52 -13.76 -12.30 6.15
CA GLY A 52 -13.39 -13.49 6.94
C GLY A 52 -12.49 -14.48 6.21
N ALA A 53 -11.91 -14.12 5.06
CA ALA A 53 -11.00 -14.98 4.35
C ALA A 53 -9.62 -15.06 5.03
N ALA A 54 -8.98 -16.23 4.95
CA ALA A 54 -7.60 -16.40 5.39
C ALA A 54 -6.65 -15.76 4.35
N VAL A 55 -6.10 -14.59 4.69
CA VAL A 55 -5.31 -13.75 3.80
C VAL A 55 -3.99 -13.34 4.44
N GLU A 56 -2.96 -13.15 3.63
CA GLU A 56 -1.70 -12.49 3.99
C GLU A 56 -1.38 -11.41 2.94
N ALA A 57 -1.06 -10.20 3.39
CA ALA A 57 -0.55 -9.12 2.54
C ALA A 57 0.99 -9.11 2.57
N ARG A 58 1.63 -9.04 1.40
CA ARG A 58 3.07 -8.80 1.27
C ARG A 58 3.32 -7.55 0.45
N ALA A 59 4.18 -6.68 0.94
CA ALA A 59 4.51 -5.43 0.28
C ALA A 59 5.95 -5.01 0.54
N LEU A 60 6.47 -4.17 -0.37
CA LEU A 60 7.77 -3.52 -0.24
C LEU A 60 7.58 -2.20 0.47
N VAL A 61 8.25 -2.00 1.58
CA VAL A 61 8.09 -0.78 2.38
C VAL A 61 9.43 -0.20 2.82
N GLY A 62 9.51 1.11 2.90
CA GLY A 62 10.68 1.82 3.41
C GLY A 62 10.31 3.15 4.06
N GLY A 63 11.19 3.64 4.89
CA GLY A 63 11.04 4.92 5.58
C GLY A 63 9.85 5.02 6.54
N PRO A 64 9.59 6.23 7.04
CA PRO A 64 8.51 6.48 8.02
C PRO A 64 7.12 6.16 7.48
N ALA A 65 6.85 6.47 6.19
CA ALA A 65 5.56 6.16 5.56
C ALA A 65 5.30 4.65 5.48
N GLY A 66 6.36 3.85 5.18
CA GLY A 66 6.27 2.38 5.20
C GLY A 66 5.99 1.82 6.59
N ALA A 67 6.65 2.34 7.61
CA ALA A 67 6.39 1.96 9.01
C ALA A 67 4.95 2.29 9.44
N GLN A 68 4.45 3.46 9.06
CA GLN A 68 3.08 3.85 9.35
C GLN A 68 2.06 2.97 8.62
N LEU A 69 2.31 2.65 7.34
CA LEU A 69 1.47 1.73 6.57
C LEU A 69 1.35 0.37 7.26
N GLN A 70 2.46 -0.20 7.70
CA GLN A 70 2.47 -1.47 8.44
C GLN A 70 1.66 -1.37 9.73
N THR A 71 1.85 -0.30 10.50
CA THR A 71 1.10 -0.06 11.74
C THR A 71 -0.42 -0.01 11.48
N LEU A 72 -0.86 0.66 10.42
CA LEU A 72 -2.28 0.74 10.06
C LEU A 72 -2.86 -0.63 9.70
N LEU A 73 -2.13 -1.46 8.94
CA LEU A 73 -2.56 -2.83 8.64
C LEU A 73 -2.67 -3.70 9.89
N GLN A 74 -1.73 -3.56 10.82
CA GLN A 74 -1.76 -4.27 12.10
C GLN A 74 -2.96 -3.84 12.95
N GLN A 75 -3.29 -2.55 12.96
CA GLN A 75 -4.47 -2.03 13.66
C GLN A 75 -5.78 -2.55 13.07
N GLU A 76 -5.83 -2.76 11.75
CA GLU A 76 -6.97 -3.41 11.07
C GLU A 76 -6.99 -4.94 11.28
N GLY A 77 -5.98 -5.53 11.91
CA GLY A 77 -5.85 -6.97 12.12
C GLY A 77 -5.49 -7.76 10.86
N VAL A 78 -5.07 -7.09 9.78
CA VAL A 78 -4.71 -7.75 8.52
C VAL A 78 -3.36 -8.43 8.66
N PRO A 79 -3.25 -9.77 8.50
CA PRO A 79 -1.98 -10.45 8.47
C PRO A 79 -1.09 -9.90 7.37
N CYS A 80 0.10 -9.44 7.72
CA CYS A 80 0.99 -8.81 6.76
C CYS A 80 2.46 -9.13 7.01
N ARG A 81 3.21 -9.29 5.91
CA ARG A 81 4.67 -9.41 5.91
C ARG A 81 5.25 -8.32 5.03
N MET A 82 5.94 -7.38 5.66
CA MET A 82 6.57 -6.25 4.96
C MET A 82 8.03 -6.58 4.65
N HIS A 83 8.45 -6.30 3.42
CA HIS A 83 9.81 -6.49 2.96
C HIS A 83 10.48 -5.11 2.85
N PRO A 84 11.57 -4.87 3.61
CA PRO A 84 12.20 -3.56 3.65
C PRO A 84 12.92 -3.23 2.36
N ILE A 85 12.82 -1.98 1.92
CA ILE A 85 13.59 -1.38 0.83
C ILE A 85 14.30 -0.12 1.30
N ALA A 86 15.35 0.30 0.58
CA ALA A 86 16.13 1.47 0.96
C ALA A 86 15.38 2.80 0.72
N GLY A 87 14.52 2.86 -0.30
CA GLY A 87 13.76 4.06 -0.61
C GLY A 87 12.47 4.16 0.21
N ASP A 88 11.97 5.39 0.36
CA ASP A 88 10.75 5.65 1.13
C ASP A 88 9.50 5.17 0.38
N THR A 89 8.57 4.55 1.09
CA THR A 89 7.22 4.28 0.58
C THR A 89 6.57 5.60 0.18
N ARG A 90 5.99 5.66 -1.02
CA ARG A 90 5.32 6.85 -1.52
C ARG A 90 4.09 7.21 -0.71
N GLU A 91 3.78 8.50 -0.70
CA GLU A 91 2.53 9.02 -0.15
C GLU A 91 1.66 9.54 -1.29
N ASN A 92 0.39 9.15 -1.33
CA ASN A 92 -0.59 9.75 -2.23
C ASN A 92 -1.47 10.69 -1.43
N MET A 93 -1.95 11.76 -2.05
CA MET A 93 -2.84 12.70 -1.41
C MET A 93 -4.15 12.81 -2.17
N SER A 94 -5.26 12.73 -1.43
CA SER A 94 -6.62 12.94 -1.92
C SER A 94 -7.24 14.11 -1.16
N VAL A 95 -7.70 15.12 -1.89
CA VAL A 95 -8.31 16.32 -1.33
C VAL A 95 -9.73 16.46 -1.86
N LEU A 96 -10.71 16.35 -0.99
CA LEU A 96 -12.11 16.61 -1.31
C LEU A 96 -12.38 18.13 -1.27
N GLU A 97 -12.81 18.70 -2.38
CA GLU A 97 -13.37 20.05 -2.41
C GLU A 97 -14.83 20.01 -1.93
N ILE A 98 -15.10 20.61 -0.78
CA ILE A 98 -16.42 20.52 -0.14
C ILE A 98 -17.48 21.22 -1.01
N ARG A 99 -17.13 22.35 -1.60
CA ARG A 99 -18.04 23.20 -2.37
C ARG A 99 -18.64 22.49 -3.60
N THR A 100 -17.84 21.68 -4.30
CA THR A 100 -18.25 21.03 -5.55
C THR A 100 -18.44 19.52 -5.42
N GLY A 101 -17.91 18.92 -4.34
CA GLY A 101 -17.84 17.47 -4.16
C GLY A 101 -16.78 16.81 -5.05
N GLN A 102 -15.93 17.57 -5.73
CA GLN A 102 -14.85 17.05 -6.56
C GLN A 102 -13.68 16.58 -5.70
N GLU A 103 -13.05 15.47 -6.11
CA GLU A 103 -11.86 14.93 -5.48
C GLU A 103 -10.63 15.17 -6.37
N PHE A 104 -9.61 15.76 -5.76
CA PHE A 104 -8.30 15.98 -6.38
C PHE A 104 -7.32 14.95 -5.84
N ARG A 105 -6.78 14.10 -6.72
CA ARG A 105 -5.88 13.01 -6.34
C ARG A 105 -4.49 13.25 -6.90
N PHE A 106 -3.51 13.31 -6.00
CA PHE A 106 -2.09 13.45 -6.32
C PHE A 106 -1.40 12.12 -6.06
N VAL A 107 -0.98 11.45 -7.12
CA VAL A 107 -0.32 10.14 -7.06
C VAL A 107 1.17 10.35 -7.31
N LEU A 108 1.98 10.12 -6.27
CA LEU A 108 3.41 10.28 -6.35
C LEU A 108 4.10 8.99 -6.84
N PRO A 109 5.26 9.10 -7.50
CA PRO A 109 6.04 7.94 -7.88
C PRO A 109 6.56 7.20 -6.65
N GLY A 110 6.69 5.88 -6.77
CA GLY A 110 7.37 5.07 -5.76
C GLY A 110 8.89 5.19 -5.84
N PRO A 111 9.61 4.61 -4.89
CA PRO A 111 11.07 4.56 -4.92
C PRO A 111 11.56 3.73 -6.11
N THR A 112 12.73 4.11 -6.66
CA THR A 112 13.37 3.33 -7.71
C THR A 112 13.97 2.06 -7.12
N VAL A 113 13.76 0.95 -7.79
CA VAL A 113 14.31 -0.37 -7.43
C VAL A 113 15.23 -0.81 -8.56
N ASP A 114 16.50 -1.11 -8.27
CA ASP A 114 17.42 -1.62 -9.28
C ASP A 114 17.17 -3.11 -9.61
N SER A 115 17.81 -3.61 -10.67
CA SER A 115 17.60 -4.98 -11.14
C SER A 115 17.99 -6.05 -10.10
N THR A 116 19.04 -5.82 -9.32
CA THR A 116 19.49 -6.75 -8.27
C THR A 116 18.47 -6.79 -7.14
N GLN A 117 18.01 -5.62 -6.70
CA GLN A 117 16.97 -5.50 -5.70
C GLN A 117 15.65 -6.11 -6.20
N SER A 118 15.29 -5.86 -7.47
CA SER A 118 14.08 -6.42 -8.08
C SER A 118 14.04 -7.93 -8.01
N GLN A 119 15.15 -8.61 -8.35
CA GLN A 119 15.22 -10.08 -8.29
C GLN A 119 15.09 -10.59 -6.84
N ALA A 120 15.85 -10.02 -5.91
CA ALA A 120 15.78 -10.40 -4.49
C ALA A 120 14.38 -10.20 -3.91
N LEU A 121 13.70 -9.11 -4.32
CA LEU A 121 12.34 -8.81 -3.89
C LEU A 121 11.31 -9.76 -4.49
N GLN A 122 11.44 -10.15 -5.75
CA GLN A 122 10.57 -11.15 -6.36
C GLN A 122 10.64 -12.47 -5.60
N GLU A 123 11.85 -12.94 -5.27
CA GLU A 123 12.05 -14.14 -4.46
C GLU A 123 11.43 -14.01 -3.07
N ALA A 124 11.58 -12.85 -2.42
CA ALA A 124 11.02 -12.60 -1.09
C ALA A 124 9.49 -12.46 -1.09
N LEU A 125 8.90 -12.00 -2.21
CA LEU A 125 7.45 -11.86 -2.35
C LEU A 125 6.74 -13.16 -2.68
N LEU A 126 7.44 -14.11 -3.29
CA LEU A 126 6.86 -15.42 -3.60
C LEU A 126 6.72 -16.28 -2.33
N PRO A 127 5.78 -17.22 -2.31
CA PRO A 127 5.68 -18.18 -1.22
C PRO A 127 6.96 -19.01 -1.16
N THR A 128 7.77 -18.81 -0.14
CA THR A 128 8.84 -19.77 0.16
C THR A 128 8.18 -21.04 0.66
N ALA A 129 8.58 -22.16 0.12
CA ALA A 129 8.21 -23.46 0.64
C ALA A 129 8.94 -23.68 1.99
N GLU A 130 8.44 -23.08 3.06
CA GLU A 130 8.86 -23.47 4.40
C GLU A 130 8.41 -24.93 4.60
N PRO A 131 9.27 -25.80 5.16
CA PRO A 131 8.87 -27.18 5.43
C PRO A 131 7.61 -27.22 6.31
N GLY A 132 6.53 -27.78 5.75
CA GLY A 132 5.24 -27.86 6.43
C GLY A 132 4.26 -26.67 6.18
N ALA A 133 4.69 -25.61 5.52
CA ALA A 133 3.79 -24.54 5.11
C ALA A 133 2.98 -25.00 3.89
N GLN A 134 1.65 -24.91 3.99
CA GLN A 134 0.80 -25.13 2.81
C GLN A 134 0.85 -23.89 1.91
N PRO A 135 1.06 -24.06 0.59
CA PRO A 135 1.07 -22.94 -0.33
C PRO A 135 -0.29 -22.21 -0.31
N ALA A 136 -0.26 -20.92 -0.55
CA ALA A 136 -1.47 -20.16 -0.74
C ALA A 136 -2.24 -20.70 -1.96
N ARG A 137 -3.54 -20.84 -1.85
CA ARG A 137 -4.39 -21.31 -2.94
C ARG A 137 -4.47 -20.30 -4.09
N TRP A 138 -4.40 -19.01 -3.76
CA TRP A 138 -4.48 -17.91 -4.70
C TRP A 138 -3.38 -16.90 -4.43
N ILE A 139 -2.73 -16.45 -5.48
CA ILE A 139 -1.78 -15.34 -5.44
C ILE A 139 -2.38 -14.20 -6.24
N ILE A 140 -2.50 -13.02 -5.63
CA ILE A 140 -3.07 -11.82 -6.22
C ILE A 140 -1.99 -10.74 -6.23
N ALA A 141 -1.46 -10.41 -7.40
CA ALA A 141 -0.56 -9.28 -7.58
C ALA A 141 -1.34 -8.12 -8.17
N SER A 142 -1.40 -6.99 -7.50
CA SER A 142 -2.19 -5.84 -7.94
C SER A 142 -1.55 -4.51 -7.52
N GLY A 143 -1.69 -3.52 -8.39
CA GLY A 143 -1.13 -2.19 -8.26
C GLY A 143 -0.07 -1.90 -9.31
N SER A 144 0.51 -0.71 -9.26
CA SER A 144 1.63 -0.34 -10.13
C SER A 144 2.93 -1.02 -9.69
N LEU A 145 3.88 -1.12 -10.61
CA LEU A 145 5.26 -1.47 -10.26
C LEU A 145 6.03 -0.21 -9.86
N PRO A 146 7.03 -0.32 -8.98
CA PRO A 146 7.96 0.78 -8.74
C PRO A 146 8.86 1.02 -9.96
N PRO A 147 9.40 2.24 -10.14
CA PRO A 147 10.38 2.51 -11.17
C PRO A 147 11.57 1.53 -11.10
N GLY A 148 11.98 0.99 -12.25
CA GLY A 148 13.09 0.04 -12.36
C GLY A 148 12.70 -1.44 -12.25
N MET A 149 11.43 -1.75 -12.02
CA MET A 149 10.89 -3.10 -11.89
C MET A 149 10.00 -3.46 -13.10
#